data_e5fa329e767d275864e600523db18bbd
#
_entry.id   e5fa329e767d275864e600523db18bbd
#
_cell.length_a   1.000
_cell.length_b   1.000
_cell.length_c   1.000
_cell.angle_alpha   90.00
_cell.angle_beta   90.00
_cell.angle_gamma   90.00
#
_symmetry.space_group_name_H-M   'P 1'
#
loop_
_entity.id
_entity.type
_entity.pdbx_description
1 polymer ?
#
loop_
_entity_poly.entity_id
_entity_poly.type
_entity_poly.pdbx_seq_one_letter_code
_entity_poly.pdbx_strand_id
1 'polypeptide(L)'
;DGMLYSLPSRDIIADSVEYMVNAHCADAMVCISNCDKITPGMLNAAMRLNIPCVFVSGGPMEAGKTKLSEHKLDLVDAMVIAADDSADDATVEAYERSACPTCGSCSGMFTANSMNCLTEALGLSLPGNGTVLATHSDRRELFQEAGRTIVKMARQHYEQDDYSVLPRSIANFKAFENAMTLDICMGGSTNTILHLLAA
;
A
#
# COMPACT_ATOMS: atom_id res chain seq x y z
N ASP A 1 -17.80 -11.90 -12.57
CA ASP A 1 -16.80 -12.24 -11.60
C ASP A 1 -16.38 -11.02 -10.79
N GLY A 2 -15.80 -11.26 -9.59
CA GLY A 2 -15.52 -10.21 -8.63
C GLY A 2 -14.48 -9.18 -9.09
N MET A 3 -13.63 -9.50 -10.04
CA MET A 3 -12.60 -8.60 -10.55
C MET A 3 -13.16 -7.39 -11.30
N LEU A 4 -14.37 -7.48 -11.84
CA LEU A 4 -15.06 -6.35 -12.46
C LEU A 4 -15.36 -5.22 -11.47
N TYR A 5 -15.44 -5.53 -10.18
CA TYR A 5 -15.70 -4.58 -9.09
C TYR A 5 -14.44 -4.04 -8.44
N SER A 6 -13.26 -4.57 -8.78
CA SER A 6 -11.99 -4.22 -8.13
C SER A 6 -11.64 -2.74 -8.32
N LEU A 7 -11.61 -2.23 -9.55
CA LEU A 7 -11.22 -0.84 -9.80
C LEU A 7 -12.22 0.18 -9.24
N PRO A 8 -13.55 0.01 -9.39
CA PRO A 8 -14.53 0.91 -8.79
C PRO A 8 -14.46 0.97 -7.26
N SER A 9 -14.00 -0.09 -6.59
CA SER A 9 -13.88 -0.10 -5.13
C SER A 9 -12.93 0.96 -4.58
N ARG A 10 -11.94 1.41 -5.37
CA ARG A 10 -11.05 2.51 -5.00
C ARG A 10 -11.84 3.79 -4.67
N ASP A 11 -12.82 4.14 -5.50
CA ASP A 11 -13.60 5.36 -5.32
C ASP A 11 -14.55 5.22 -4.14
N ILE A 12 -15.16 4.05 -3.94
CA ILE A 12 -15.99 3.76 -2.76
C ILE A 12 -15.16 3.86 -1.47
N ILE A 13 -13.92 3.37 -1.48
CA ILE A 13 -13.00 3.49 -0.33
C ILE A 13 -12.69 4.96 -0.06
N ALA A 14 -12.39 5.75 -1.11
CA ALA A 14 -12.12 7.17 -0.97
C ALA A 14 -13.31 7.91 -0.38
N ASP A 15 -14.51 7.67 -0.89
CA ASP A 15 -15.76 8.28 -0.41
C ASP A 15 -16.05 7.88 1.05
N SER A 16 -15.82 6.61 1.41
CA SER A 16 -16.02 6.12 2.78
C SER A 16 -15.09 6.80 3.78
N VAL A 17 -13.81 6.96 3.44
CA VAL A 17 -12.83 7.65 4.28
C VAL A 17 -13.19 9.12 4.42
N GLU A 18 -13.50 9.80 3.33
CA GLU A 18 -13.90 11.20 3.31
C GLU A 18 -15.15 11.43 4.16
N TYR A 19 -16.14 10.56 4.01
CA TYR A 19 -17.39 10.62 4.78
C TYR A 19 -17.11 10.51 6.30
N MET A 20 -16.33 9.52 6.71
CA MET A 20 -16.02 9.28 8.12
C MET A 20 -15.19 10.40 8.74
N VAL A 21 -14.16 10.88 8.04
CA VAL A 21 -13.31 11.96 8.51
C VAL A 21 -14.09 13.25 8.70
N ASN A 22 -14.93 13.62 7.72
CA ASN A 22 -15.79 14.82 7.81
C ASN A 22 -16.87 14.67 8.90
N ALA A 23 -17.51 13.49 9.00
CA ALA A 23 -18.56 13.26 10.01
C ALA A 23 -18.03 13.38 11.46
N HIS A 24 -16.77 12.97 11.67
CA HIS A 24 -16.10 13.05 12.97
C HIS A 24 -15.31 14.35 13.17
N CYS A 25 -15.28 15.26 12.20
CA CYS A 25 -14.49 16.50 12.23
C CYS A 25 -13.04 16.24 12.64
N ALA A 26 -12.41 15.22 12.05
CA ALA A 26 -11.05 14.84 12.40
C ALA A 26 -10.03 15.85 11.84
N ASP A 27 -9.04 16.23 12.65
CA ASP A 27 -8.01 17.21 12.30
C ASP A 27 -6.82 16.61 11.57
N ALA A 28 -6.62 15.29 11.68
CA ALA A 28 -5.50 14.58 11.06
C ALA A 28 -5.84 13.11 10.85
N MET A 29 -5.09 12.43 9.98
CA MET A 29 -5.39 11.06 9.59
C MET A 29 -4.13 10.19 9.50
N VAL A 30 -4.16 9.00 10.10
CA VAL A 30 -3.18 7.94 9.83
C VAL A 30 -3.83 6.91 8.91
N CYS A 31 -3.26 6.72 7.73
CA CYS A 31 -3.73 5.77 6.75
C CYS A 31 -2.99 4.44 6.90
N ILE A 32 -3.65 3.44 7.49
CA ILE A 32 -3.12 2.08 7.59
C ILE A 32 -3.70 1.27 6.44
N SER A 33 -2.95 1.16 5.37
CA SER A 33 -3.39 0.50 4.14
C SER A 33 -2.42 -0.62 3.75
N ASN A 34 -2.94 -1.70 3.16
CA ASN A 34 -2.07 -2.82 2.78
C ASN A 34 -2.64 -3.65 1.62
N CYS A 35 -3.51 -3.09 0.79
CA CYS A 35 -4.11 -3.81 -0.33
C CYS A 35 -4.22 -2.92 -1.57
N ASP A 36 -4.39 -3.55 -2.73
CA ASP A 36 -4.25 -2.95 -4.04
C ASP A 36 -5.19 -1.76 -4.32
N LYS A 37 -6.40 -1.75 -3.76
CA LYS A 37 -7.37 -0.65 -3.92
C LYS A 37 -7.51 0.22 -2.68
N ILE A 38 -7.11 -0.29 -1.50
CA ILE A 38 -7.20 0.45 -0.24
C ILE A 38 -6.19 1.60 -0.22
N THR A 39 -4.93 1.33 -0.57
CA THR A 39 -3.90 2.37 -0.59
C THR A 39 -4.24 3.51 -1.55
N PRO A 40 -4.59 3.27 -2.82
CA PRO A 40 -4.97 4.37 -3.72
C PRO A 40 -6.31 5.02 -3.36
N GLY A 41 -7.27 4.28 -2.81
CA GLY A 41 -8.51 4.86 -2.30
C GLY A 41 -8.27 5.85 -1.15
N MET A 42 -7.46 5.47 -0.18
CA MET A 42 -7.04 6.36 0.91
C MET A 42 -6.20 7.54 0.40
N LEU A 43 -5.36 7.34 -0.64
CA LEU A 43 -4.61 8.43 -1.26
C LEU A 43 -5.55 9.47 -1.89
N ASN A 44 -6.55 9.02 -2.65
CA ASN A 44 -7.56 9.92 -3.20
C ASN A 44 -8.29 10.69 -2.09
N ALA A 45 -8.68 10.03 -1.00
CA ALA A 45 -9.31 10.69 0.15
C ALA A 45 -8.37 11.71 0.79
N ALA A 46 -7.09 11.38 1.00
CA ALA A 46 -6.10 12.30 1.56
C ALA A 46 -5.93 13.56 0.69
N MET A 47 -5.90 13.38 -0.64
CA MET A 47 -5.82 14.51 -1.57
C MET A 47 -7.09 15.36 -1.59
N ARG A 48 -8.27 14.75 -1.43
CA ARG A 48 -9.55 15.48 -1.35
C ARG A 48 -9.70 16.26 -0.04
N LEU A 49 -9.45 15.61 1.08
CA LEU A 49 -9.56 16.18 2.43
C LEU A 49 -8.50 17.26 2.71
N ASN A 50 -7.28 17.03 2.25
CA ASN A 50 -6.14 17.92 2.43
C ASN A 50 -5.91 18.36 3.88
N ILE A 51 -6.06 17.44 4.83
CA ILE A 51 -5.66 17.58 6.23
C ILE A 51 -4.35 16.84 6.47
N PRO A 52 -3.58 17.12 7.53
CA PRO A 52 -2.37 16.36 7.83
C PRO A 52 -2.62 14.87 7.81
N CYS A 53 -1.82 14.12 7.02
CA CYS A 53 -1.92 12.68 6.97
C CYS A 53 -0.57 11.99 6.83
N VAL A 54 -0.47 10.77 7.35
CA VAL A 54 0.69 9.88 7.22
C VAL A 54 0.20 8.50 6.80
N PHE A 55 0.82 7.95 5.77
CA PHE A 55 0.61 6.56 5.38
C PHE A 55 1.60 5.66 6.11
N VAL A 56 1.10 4.57 6.66
CA VAL A 56 1.91 3.48 7.18
C VAL A 56 1.27 2.16 6.80
N SER A 57 1.90 1.39 5.92
CA SER A 57 1.34 0.12 5.47
C SER A 57 1.53 -0.98 6.51
N GLY A 58 0.70 -2.03 6.42
CA GLY A 58 0.90 -3.25 7.20
C GLY A 58 2.17 -4.02 6.83
N GLY A 59 2.79 -3.69 5.71
CA GLY A 59 4.00 -4.34 5.17
C GLY A 59 3.72 -5.53 4.26
N PRO A 60 4.67 -5.88 3.37
CA PRO A 60 4.58 -7.04 2.51
C PRO A 60 4.74 -8.33 3.31
N MET A 61 4.13 -9.41 2.77
CA MET A 61 4.29 -10.77 3.24
C MET A 61 5.68 -11.30 2.90
N GLU A 62 6.17 -12.24 3.68
CA GLU A 62 7.34 -13.03 3.30
C GLU A 62 7.04 -13.88 2.06
N ALA A 63 8.04 -14.06 1.21
CA ALA A 63 7.92 -14.98 0.09
C ALA A 63 7.82 -16.43 0.56
N GLY A 64 6.96 -17.21 -0.10
CA GLY A 64 6.75 -18.61 0.21
C GLY A 64 7.97 -19.49 -0.08
N LYS A 65 8.01 -20.66 0.54
CA LYS A 65 9.05 -21.67 0.32
C LYS A 65 8.42 -23.07 0.38
N THR A 66 8.76 -23.91 -0.57
CA THR A 66 8.40 -25.32 -0.57
C THR A 66 9.64 -26.19 -0.82
N LYS A 67 9.58 -27.46 -0.43
CA LYS A 67 10.62 -28.44 -0.75
C LYS A 67 10.61 -28.89 -2.23
N LEU A 68 9.52 -28.55 -2.94
CA LEU A 68 9.32 -28.93 -4.33
C LEU A 68 9.96 -27.93 -5.32
N SER A 69 10.41 -26.77 -4.84
CA SER A 69 11.02 -25.72 -5.67
C SER A 69 12.18 -25.04 -4.94
N GLU A 70 13.24 -24.72 -5.66
CA GLU A 70 14.38 -23.98 -5.13
C GLU A 70 14.13 -22.45 -5.11
N HIS A 71 13.22 -21.96 -5.95
CA HIS A 71 12.87 -20.54 -5.96
C HIS A 71 11.81 -20.21 -4.89
N LYS A 72 11.77 -18.95 -4.52
CA LYS A 72 10.75 -18.44 -3.61
C LYS A 72 9.41 -18.33 -4.35
N LEU A 73 8.33 -18.64 -3.64
CA LEU A 73 6.99 -18.68 -4.19
C LEU A 73 6.21 -17.41 -3.87
N ASP A 74 5.31 -17.08 -4.76
CA ASP A 74 4.26 -16.09 -4.54
C ASP A 74 2.87 -16.63 -4.96
N LEU A 75 1.85 -15.76 -4.95
CA LEU A 75 0.48 -16.12 -5.34
C LEU A 75 0.41 -16.64 -6.79
N VAL A 76 1.21 -16.07 -7.70
CA VAL A 76 1.18 -16.45 -9.12
C VAL A 76 1.70 -17.87 -9.32
N ASP A 77 2.74 -18.26 -8.60
CA ASP A 77 3.26 -19.63 -8.64
C ASP A 77 2.19 -20.65 -8.24
N ALA A 78 1.43 -20.39 -7.18
CA ALA A 78 0.33 -21.25 -6.77
C ALA A 78 -0.79 -21.31 -7.84
N MET A 79 -1.12 -20.17 -8.46
CA MET A 79 -2.12 -20.14 -9.53
C MET A 79 -1.68 -20.89 -10.78
N VAL A 80 -0.41 -20.81 -11.14
CA VAL A 80 0.16 -21.51 -12.31
C VAL A 80 0.10 -23.02 -12.08
N ILE A 81 0.52 -23.51 -10.90
CA ILE A 81 0.46 -24.93 -10.57
C ILE A 81 -0.99 -25.41 -10.48
N ALA A 82 -1.90 -24.64 -9.91
CA ALA A 82 -3.32 -25.01 -9.84
C ALA A 82 -4.01 -25.07 -11.21
N ALA A 83 -3.47 -24.39 -12.21
CA ALA A 83 -3.95 -24.42 -13.59
C ALA A 83 -3.25 -25.47 -14.48
N ASP A 84 -2.26 -26.19 -13.96
CA ASP A 84 -1.53 -27.22 -14.69
C ASP A 84 -2.21 -28.58 -14.55
N ASP A 85 -2.89 -29.02 -15.61
CA ASP A 85 -3.58 -30.31 -15.67
C ASP A 85 -2.63 -31.53 -15.44
N SER A 86 -1.31 -31.34 -15.50
CA SER A 86 -0.33 -32.42 -15.26
C SER A 86 0.12 -32.48 -13.79
N ALA A 87 -0.19 -31.47 -12.98
CA ALA A 87 0.14 -31.46 -11.56
C ALA A 87 -0.82 -32.37 -10.77
N ASP A 88 -0.29 -33.16 -9.85
CA ASP A 88 -1.11 -33.96 -8.95
C ASP A 88 -1.64 -33.11 -7.77
N ASP A 89 -2.70 -33.58 -7.13
CA ASP A 89 -3.35 -32.87 -6.02
C ASP A 89 -2.39 -32.57 -4.85
N ALA A 90 -1.42 -33.47 -4.60
CA ALA A 90 -0.45 -33.30 -3.52
C ALA A 90 0.54 -32.15 -3.84
N THR A 91 0.93 -32.00 -5.08
CA THR A 91 1.75 -30.88 -5.55
C THR A 91 0.98 -29.58 -5.46
N VAL A 92 -0.26 -29.53 -5.93
CA VAL A 92 -1.12 -28.33 -5.83
C VAL A 92 -1.28 -27.91 -4.37
N GLU A 93 -1.64 -28.84 -3.47
CA GLU A 93 -1.80 -28.56 -2.04
C GLU A 93 -0.50 -28.03 -1.41
N ALA A 94 0.65 -28.59 -1.79
CA ALA A 94 1.94 -28.13 -1.25
C ALA A 94 2.25 -26.68 -1.65
N TYR A 95 1.95 -26.28 -2.89
CA TYR A 95 2.12 -24.90 -3.35
C TYR A 95 1.12 -23.94 -2.68
N GLU A 96 -0.16 -24.30 -2.62
CA GLU A 96 -1.19 -23.49 -1.95
C GLU A 96 -0.84 -23.19 -0.48
N ARG A 97 -0.37 -24.19 0.25
CA ARG A 97 0.03 -24.03 1.67
C ARG A 97 1.32 -23.23 1.86
N SER A 98 2.15 -23.13 0.82
CA SER A 98 3.49 -22.56 0.91
C SER A 98 3.62 -21.17 0.31
N ALA A 99 2.82 -20.82 -0.70
CA ALA A 99 2.97 -19.58 -1.46
C ALA A 99 2.68 -18.32 -0.66
N CYS A 100 1.75 -18.37 0.30
CA CYS A 100 1.35 -17.24 1.15
C CYS A 100 1.51 -17.60 2.64
N PRO A 101 2.75 -17.66 3.16
CA PRO A 101 3.03 -18.31 4.44
C PRO A 101 2.68 -17.48 5.68
N THR A 102 2.57 -16.15 5.56
CA THR A 102 2.39 -15.25 6.70
C THR A 102 1.35 -14.16 6.40
N CYS A 103 1.16 -13.22 7.34
CA CYS A 103 0.35 -12.03 7.10
C CYS A 103 1.12 -10.95 6.34
N GLY A 104 0.38 -10.06 5.68
CA GLY A 104 0.93 -8.94 4.91
C GLY A 104 0.20 -8.74 3.59
N SER A 105 0.63 -7.77 2.79
CA SER A 105 0.25 -7.69 1.38
C SER A 105 0.91 -8.83 0.59
N CYS A 106 0.55 -9.01 -0.68
CA CYS A 106 1.20 -10.02 -1.53
C CYS A 106 2.72 -9.91 -1.45
N SER A 107 3.42 -11.07 -1.48
CA SER A 107 4.89 -11.09 -1.42
C SER A 107 5.56 -10.57 -2.70
N GLY A 108 4.89 -10.67 -3.84
CA GLY A 108 5.36 -10.11 -5.11
C GLY A 108 5.19 -8.59 -5.22
N MET A 109 5.88 -7.96 -6.18
CA MET A 109 5.77 -6.53 -6.48
C MET A 109 4.50 -6.26 -7.31
N PHE A 110 3.36 -6.70 -6.78
CA PHE A 110 2.03 -6.43 -7.32
C PHE A 110 1.54 -5.04 -6.88
N THR A 111 0.28 -4.72 -7.15
CA THR A 111 -0.24 -3.37 -6.95
C THR A 111 -0.13 -2.89 -5.50
N ALA A 112 -0.37 -3.75 -4.50
CA ALA A 112 -0.30 -3.37 -3.09
C ALA A 112 1.12 -2.92 -2.70
N ASN A 113 2.14 -3.72 -3.01
CA ASN A 113 3.53 -3.39 -2.70
C ASN A 113 4.02 -2.20 -3.52
N SER A 114 3.67 -2.13 -4.80
CA SER A 114 3.99 -0.99 -5.64
C SER A 114 3.43 0.30 -5.03
N MET A 115 2.15 0.34 -4.68
CA MET A 115 1.54 1.53 -4.07
C MET A 115 2.15 1.89 -2.71
N ASN A 116 2.55 0.90 -1.89
CA ASN A 116 3.23 1.16 -0.62
C ASN A 116 4.60 1.83 -0.83
N CYS A 117 5.34 1.46 -1.87
CA CYS A 117 6.59 2.13 -2.26
C CYS A 117 6.32 3.52 -2.84
N LEU A 118 5.25 3.66 -3.64
CA LEU A 118 4.93 4.93 -4.28
C LEU A 118 4.43 5.98 -3.28
N THR A 119 3.71 5.61 -2.22
CA THR A 119 3.35 6.55 -1.14
C THR A 119 4.59 7.06 -0.40
N GLU A 120 5.66 6.26 -0.33
CA GLU A 120 6.96 6.69 0.19
C GLU A 120 7.64 7.68 -0.76
N ALA A 121 7.66 7.39 -2.07
CA ALA A 121 8.21 8.29 -3.08
C ALA A 121 7.45 9.62 -3.21
N LEU A 122 6.14 9.60 -2.95
CA LEU A 122 5.30 10.81 -2.87
C LEU A 122 5.59 11.66 -1.63
N GLY A 123 6.32 11.13 -0.64
CA GLY A 123 6.60 11.80 0.62
C GLY A 123 5.49 11.70 1.67
N LEU A 124 4.49 10.85 1.45
CA LEU A 124 3.34 10.66 2.35
C LEU A 124 3.53 9.51 3.35
N SER A 125 4.59 8.71 3.20
CA SER A 125 4.96 7.61 4.09
C SER A 125 6.37 7.79 4.65
N LEU A 126 6.63 7.10 5.76
CA LEU A 126 7.97 7.03 6.34
C LEU A 126 8.90 6.11 5.52
N PRO A 127 10.22 6.36 5.52
CA PRO A 127 11.19 5.48 4.88
C PRO A 127 11.10 4.04 5.36
N GLY A 128 11.14 3.09 4.44
CA GLY A 128 10.97 1.66 4.71
C GLY A 128 9.52 1.17 4.73
N ASN A 129 8.56 2.07 4.50
CA ASN A 129 7.13 1.72 4.48
C ASN A 129 6.82 0.59 3.49
N GLY A 130 7.36 0.64 2.27
CA GLY A 130 7.10 -0.33 1.22
C GLY A 130 7.95 -1.61 1.30
N THR A 131 9.02 -1.63 2.10
CA THR A 131 10.05 -2.68 2.04
C THR A 131 10.21 -3.50 3.33
N VAL A 132 9.87 -2.95 4.49
CA VAL A 132 9.91 -3.70 5.75
C VAL A 132 8.75 -4.70 5.79
N LEU A 133 9.06 -5.99 6.01
CA LEU A 133 8.05 -7.05 6.06
C LEU A 133 7.04 -6.84 7.19
N ALA A 134 5.82 -7.35 6.99
CA ALA A 134 4.75 -7.29 8.00
C ALA A 134 5.14 -7.97 9.32
N THR A 135 5.93 -9.03 9.24
CA THR A 135 6.40 -9.84 10.37
C THR A 135 7.68 -9.33 11.01
N HIS A 136 8.35 -8.33 10.42
CA HIS A 136 9.60 -7.80 10.93
C HIS A 136 9.39 -6.89 12.16
N SER A 137 10.30 -6.94 13.13
CA SER A 137 10.24 -6.11 14.35
C SER A 137 10.15 -4.61 14.07
N ASP A 138 10.88 -4.13 13.07
CA ASP A 138 10.96 -2.72 12.70
C ASP A 138 9.61 -2.16 12.18
N ARG A 139 8.70 -3.03 11.74
CA ARG A 139 7.33 -2.62 11.37
C ARG A 139 6.60 -1.96 12.53
N ARG A 140 6.80 -2.44 13.75
CA ARG A 140 6.24 -1.83 14.96
C ARG A 140 6.78 -0.42 15.19
N GLU A 141 8.07 -0.20 14.94
CA GLU A 141 8.69 1.12 15.08
C GLU A 141 8.11 2.11 14.06
N LEU A 142 7.88 1.68 12.82
CA LEU A 142 7.23 2.51 11.80
C LEU A 142 5.82 2.96 12.22
N PHE A 143 5.02 2.08 12.82
CA PHE A 143 3.71 2.48 13.36
C PHE A 143 3.81 3.52 14.47
N GLN A 144 4.75 3.34 15.39
CA GLN A 144 4.97 4.29 16.48
C GLN A 144 5.45 5.64 15.95
N GLU A 145 6.36 5.65 14.98
CA GLU A 145 6.87 6.87 14.38
C GLU A 145 5.80 7.58 13.53
N ALA A 146 4.95 6.85 12.82
CA ALA A 146 3.80 7.43 12.15
C ALA A 146 2.86 8.15 13.12
N GLY A 147 2.62 7.56 14.29
CA GLY A 147 1.83 8.21 15.35
C GLY A 147 2.47 9.49 15.90
N ARG A 148 3.79 9.52 16.08
CA ARG A 148 4.51 10.74 16.50
C ARG A 148 4.49 11.80 15.41
N THR A 149 4.72 11.38 14.17
CA THR A 149 4.79 12.26 13.00
C THR A 149 3.45 12.94 12.75
N ILE A 150 2.33 12.23 12.81
CA ILE A 150 1.02 12.84 12.57
C ILE A 150 0.66 13.89 13.62
N VAL A 151 0.99 13.67 14.89
CA VAL A 151 0.77 14.66 15.95
C VAL A 151 1.63 15.92 15.72
N LYS A 152 2.88 15.74 15.29
CA LYS A 152 3.77 16.84 14.93
C LYS A 152 3.21 17.63 13.75
N MET A 153 2.79 16.97 12.70
CA MET A 153 2.22 17.62 11.50
C MET A 153 0.94 18.39 11.83
N ALA A 154 0.05 17.80 12.64
CA ALA A 154 -1.16 18.48 13.08
C ALA A 154 -0.84 19.76 13.84
N ARG A 155 0.11 19.75 14.79
CA ARG A 155 0.55 20.94 15.50
C ARG A 155 1.18 21.98 14.58
N GLN A 156 2.03 21.56 13.63
CA GLN A 156 2.61 22.47 12.66
C GLN A 156 1.53 23.19 11.86
N HIS A 157 0.52 22.44 11.39
CA HIS A 157 -0.55 23.03 10.61
C HIS A 157 -1.45 23.97 11.44
N TYR A 158 -2.00 23.50 12.57
CA TYR A 158 -3.02 24.25 13.31
C TYR A 158 -2.49 25.27 14.31
N GLU A 159 -1.26 25.08 14.83
CA GLU A 159 -0.66 26.00 15.81
C GLU A 159 0.33 26.99 15.16
N GLN A 160 0.87 26.67 13.97
CA GLN A 160 1.92 27.46 13.32
C GLN A 160 1.53 27.92 11.90
N ASP A 161 0.32 27.64 11.45
CA ASP A 161 -0.18 27.94 10.10
C ASP A 161 0.72 27.38 8.98
N ASP A 162 1.38 26.22 9.22
CA ASP A 162 2.26 25.58 8.25
C ASP A 162 1.47 24.67 7.29
N TYR A 163 1.26 25.13 6.09
CA TYR A 163 0.57 24.39 5.02
C TYR A 163 1.49 23.43 4.27
N SER A 164 2.80 23.47 4.52
CA SER A 164 3.76 22.58 3.83
C SER A 164 3.59 21.10 4.19
N VAL A 165 2.97 20.82 5.34
CA VAL A 165 2.70 19.48 5.86
C VAL A 165 1.43 18.83 5.30
N LEU A 166 0.68 19.55 4.47
CA LEU A 166 -0.56 19.04 3.89
C LEU A 166 -0.29 18.13 2.67
N PRO A 167 -1.15 17.12 2.42
CA PRO A 167 -0.97 16.17 1.32
C PRO A 167 -0.72 16.81 -0.04
N ARG A 168 -1.48 17.83 -0.42
CA ARG A 168 -1.32 18.51 -1.71
C ARG A 168 -0.03 19.33 -1.81
N SER A 169 0.53 19.75 -0.68
CA SER A 169 1.82 20.44 -0.65
C SER A 169 2.99 19.46 -0.74
N ILE A 170 2.88 18.31 -0.09
CA ILE A 170 3.89 17.24 -0.09
C ILE A 170 3.88 16.54 -1.45
N ALA A 171 2.74 15.98 -1.86
CA ALA A 171 2.58 15.27 -3.12
C ALA A 171 2.32 16.26 -4.27
N ASN A 172 3.30 17.10 -4.54
CA ASN A 172 3.29 18.05 -5.63
C ASN A 172 3.72 17.37 -6.97
N PHE A 173 3.75 18.13 -8.06
CA PHE A 173 4.10 17.61 -9.38
C PHE A 173 5.43 16.84 -9.40
N LYS A 174 6.47 17.35 -8.74
CA LYS A 174 7.79 16.67 -8.67
C LYS A 174 7.72 15.36 -7.87
N ALA A 175 6.92 15.31 -6.84
CA ALA A 175 6.72 14.08 -6.07
C ALA A 175 6.04 13.00 -6.94
N PHE A 176 5.06 13.38 -7.76
CA PHE A 176 4.46 12.46 -8.75
C PHE A 176 5.45 12.03 -9.84
N GLU A 177 6.29 12.93 -10.36
CA GLU A 177 7.38 12.56 -11.30
C GLU A 177 8.34 11.54 -10.66
N ASN A 178 8.74 11.76 -9.41
CA ASN A 178 9.60 10.83 -8.67
C ASN A 178 8.90 9.47 -8.47
N ALA A 179 7.63 9.47 -8.09
CA ALA A 179 6.86 8.25 -7.92
C ALA A 179 6.72 7.46 -9.24
N MET A 180 6.42 8.12 -10.34
CA MET A 180 6.35 7.49 -11.66
C MET A 180 7.71 6.96 -12.12
N THR A 181 8.78 7.69 -11.84
CA THR A 181 10.16 7.24 -12.13
C THR A 181 10.50 5.99 -11.33
N LEU A 182 10.18 5.97 -10.04
CA LEU A 182 10.38 4.80 -9.19
C LEU A 182 9.54 3.62 -9.70
N ASP A 183 8.29 3.85 -10.08
CA ASP A 183 7.39 2.81 -10.59
C ASP A 183 7.97 2.10 -11.82
N ILE A 184 8.50 2.87 -12.76
CA ILE A 184 9.21 2.34 -13.95
C ILE A 184 10.47 1.57 -13.55
N CYS A 185 11.27 2.11 -12.65
CA CYS A 185 12.54 1.50 -12.23
C CYS A 185 12.33 0.17 -11.49
N MET A 186 11.30 0.06 -10.66
CA MET A 186 11.02 -1.16 -9.90
C MET A 186 10.20 -2.19 -10.67
N GLY A 187 9.70 -1.85 -11.86
CA GLY A 187 8.80 -2.70 -12.62
C GLY A 187 7.46 -2.90 -11.92
N GLY A 188 6.87 -1.83 -11.43
CA GLY A 188 5.63 -1.86 -10.66
C GLY A 188 4.42 -2.32 -11.46
N SER A 189 3.30 -2.50 -10.78
CA SER A 189 2.04 -2.95 -11.39
C SER A 189 1.49 -1.91 -12.36
N THR A 190 0.93 -2.36 -13.48
CA THR A 190 0.23 -1.48 -14.44
C THR A 190 -0.94 -0.70 -13.82
N ASN A 191 -1.52 -1.22 -12.73
CA ASN A 191 -2.57 -0.51 -12.00
C ASN A 191 -2.09 0.77 -11.32
N THR A 192 -0.80 0.88 -10.99
CA THR A 192 -0.24 2.08 -10.36
C THR A 192 -0.40 3.32 -11.23
N ILE A 193 -0.27 3.17 -12.55
CA ILE A 193 -0.50 4.26 -13.51
C ILE A 193 -1.92 4.80 -13.35
N LEU A 194 -2.92 3.93 -13.31
CA LEU A 194 -4.32 4.33 -13.11
C LEU A 194 -4.54 5.00 -11.75
N HIS A 195 -3.80 4.58 -10.74
CA HIS A 195 -3.95 5.10 -9.38
C HIS A 195 -3.28 6.45 -9.19
N LEU A 196 -2.07 6.63 -9.72
CA LEU A 196 -1.36 7.91 -9.67
C LEU A 196 -2.07 8.99 -10.49
N LEU A 197 -2.63 8.63 -11.65
CA LEU A 197 -3.41 9.57 -12.48
C LEU A 197 -4.74 9.97 -11.84
N ALA A 198 -5.30 9.14 -10.97
CA ALA A 198 -6.54 9.46 -10.27
C ALA A 198 -6.32 10.35 -9.05
N ALA A 199 -5.14 10.25 -8.44
CA ALA A 199 -4.76 11.07 -7.28
C ALA A 199 -4.35 12.47 -7.70
#